data_812ec185b5a48ad5ae896c554ed6a3da
#
_entry.id   812ec185b5a48ad5ae896c554ed6a3da
#
_cell.length_a   1.000
_cell.length_b   1.000
_cell.length_c   1.000
_cell.angle_alpha   90.00
_cell.angle_beta   90.00
_cell.angle_gamma   90.00
#
_symmetry.space_group_name_H-M   'P 1'
#
loop_
_entity.id
_entity.type
_entity.pdbx_description
1 polymer ?
#
loop_
_entity_poly.entity_id
_entity_poly.type
_entity_poly.pdbx_seq_one_letter_code
_entity_poly.pdbx_strand_id
1 'polypeptide(L)'
;LSTWVYILHPAMLVVLRGGAKVVGLTEILVGNSLVQYLMVCLLSFLAAGVVTWVLGRLRPQVPQLGRAWVQLDRAALVHNVAALRALLPPGCQLMPAVKADAYGHGALPVARILQGEGVSAFCVACLSEGIQLRKGGIRGEILILGYTHPDQFPLLRRYRLSQTVVDAAYARQLAAYGRPLSV
;
A
#
# COMPACT_ATOMS: atom_id res chain seq x y z
N LEU A 1 12.66 20.77 -13.22
CA LEU A 1 12.79 21.92 -14.15
C LEU A 1 14.24 22.39 -14.27
N SER A 2 14.96 22.55 -13.16
CA SER A 2 16.35 23.04 -13.14
C SER A 2 17.30 22.21 -14.01
N THR A 3 17.21 20.88 -13.95
CA THR A 3 18.06 19.98 -14.75
C THR A 3 17.90 20.21 -16.25
N TRP A 4 16.65 20.38 -16.72
CA TRP A 4 16.36 20.61 -18.12
C TRP A 4 16.83 21.98 -18.61
N VAL A 5 16.80 23.01 -17.76
CA VAL A 5 17.36 24.32 -18.07
C VAL A 5 18.85 24.21 -18.35
N TYR A 6 19.61 23.49 -17.53
CA TYR A 6 21.05 23.27 -17.72
C TYR A 6 21.36 22.52 -19.02
N ILE A 7 20.60 21.47 -19.32
CA ILE A 7 20.82 20.64 -20.52
C ILE A 7 20.49 21.43 -21.80
N LEU A 8 19.41 22.21 -21.80
CA LEU A 8 18.90 22.90 -22.98
C LEU A 8 19.57 24.25 -23.22
N HIS A 9 20.20 24.86 -22.23
CA HIS A 9 20.80 26.18 -22.34
C HIS A 9 21.81 26.33 -23.49
N PRO A 10 22.78 25.41 -23.69
CA PRO A 10 23.70 25.50 -24.84
C PRO A 10 23.00 25.40 -26.19
N ALA A 11 21.96 24.53 -26.27
CA ALA A 11 21.19 24.36 -27.51
C ALA A 11 20.39 25.60 -27.83
N MET A 12 19.79 26.26 -26.83
CA MET A 12 19.06 27.54 -27.00
C MET A 12 19.97 28.67 -27.48
N LEU A 13 21.25 28.70 -27.06
CA LEU A 13 22.24 29.65 -27.56
C LEU A 13 22.47 29.50 -29.07
N VAL A 14 22.59 28.26 -29.55
CA VAL A 14 22.78 27.94 -30.96
C VAL A 14 21.52 28.36 -31.78
N VAL A 15 20.35 27.99 -31.26
CA VAL A 15 19.07 28.36 -31.91
C VAL A 15 18.86 29.87 -31.98
N LEU A 16 19.15 30.60 -30.91
CA LEU A 16 19.03 32.07 -30.91
C LEU A 16 19.97 32.71 -31.91
N ARG A 17 21.23 32.28 -31.94
CA ARG A 17 22.25 32.84 -32.90
C ARG A 17 21.91 32.49 -34.33
N GLY A 18 21.49 31.27 -34.61
CA GLY A 18 21.05 30.85 -35.94
C GLY A 18 19.80 31.59 -36.41
N GLY A 19 18.79 31.68 -35.55
CA GLY A 19 17.55 32.42 -35.85
C GLY A 19 17.79 33.92 -36.05
N ALA A 20 18.60 34.58 -35.22
CA ALA A 20 18.97 35.97 -35.38
C ALA A 20 19.66 36.26 -36.71
N LYS A 21 20.48 35.33 -37.19
CA LYS A 21 21.16 35.44 -38.49
C LYS A 21 20.18 35.33 -39.65
N VAL A 22 19.20 34.45 -39.57
CA VAL A 22 18.17 34.28 -40.61
C VAL A 22 17.24 35.49 -40.71
N VAL A 23 16.89 36.09 -39.57
CA VAL A 23 15.93 37.22 -39.48
C VAL A 23 16.64 38.57 -39.64
N GLY A 24 17.97 38.65 -39.70
CA GLY A 24 18.74 39.88 -39.83
C GLY A 24 18.83 40.74 -38.56
N LEU A 25 18.50 40.17 -37.39
CA LEU A 25 18.50 40.87 -36.09
C LEU A 25 19.76 40.56 -35.24
N THR A 26 20.86 40.25 -35.88
CA THR A 26 22.11 39.86 -35.20
C THR A 26 22.67 40.94 -34.30
N GLU A 27 22.61 42.19 -34.69
CA GLU A 27 23.13 43.27 -33.85
C GLU A 27 22.35 43.46 -32.54
N ILE A 28 21.04 43.27 -32.58
CA ILE A 28 20.17 43.42 -31.38
C ILE A 28 20.20 42.18 -30.50
N LEU A 29 20.06 40.99 -31.11
CA LEU A 29 19.92 39.72 -30.36
C LEU A 29 21.24 39.04 -29.96
N VAL A 30 22.31 39.35 -30.67
CA VAL A 30 23.64 38.77 -30.44
C VAL A 30 24.69 39.80 -30.04
N GLY A 31 24.61 41.04 -30.59
CA GLY A 31 25.55 42.10 -30.29
C GLY A 31 25.41 42.67 -28.87
N ASN A 32 24.19 42.64 -28.30
CA ASN A 32 23.99 43.09 -26.93
C ASN A 32 23.99 41.86 -25.99
N SER A 33 25.06 41.70 -25.19
CA SER A 33 25.27 40.56 -24.30
C SER A 33 24.18 40.38 -23.25
N LEU A 34 23.57 41.48 -22.75
CA LEU A 34 22.47 41.40 -21.78
C LEU A 34 21.19 40.89 -22.43
N VAL A 35 20.83 41.39 -23.61
CA VAL A 35 19.65 40.98 -24.37
C VAL A 35 19.80 39.50 -24.75
N GLN A 36 20.95 39.09 -25.25
CA GLN A 36 21.26 37.69 -25.58
C GLN A 36 21.07 36.81 -24.36
N TYR A 37 21.64 37.18 -23.21
CA TYR A 37 21.55 36.39 -21.98
C TYR A 37 20.08 36.21 -21.52
N LEU A 38 19.31 37.30 -21.47
CA LEU A 38 17.90 37.26 -21.07
C LEU A 38 17.05 36.39 -22.02
N MET A 39 17.26 36.53 -23.32
CA MET A 39 16.57 35.72 -24.32
C MET A 39 16.88 34.25 -24.24
N VAL A 40 18.16 33.91 -24.06
CA VAL A 40 18.56 32.49 -23.89
C VAL A 40 18.00 31.90 -22.59
N CYS A 41 18.02 32.64 -21.49
CA CYS A 41 17.37 32.26 -20.26
C CYS A 41 15.87 31.98 -20.44
N LEU A 42 15.14 32.94 -21.05
CA LEU A 42 13.72 32.81 -21.30
C LEU A 42 13.40 31.58 -22.16
N LEU A 43 14.10 31.42 -23.29
CA LEU A 43 13.91 30.27 -24.18
C LEU A 43 14.22 28.94 -23.49
N SER A 44 15.29 28.91 -22.67
CA SER A 44 15.65 27.71 -21.91
C SER A 44 14.58 27.34 -20.89
N PHE A 45 14.00 28.31 -20.18
CA PHE A 45 12.89 28.06 -19.26
C PHE A 45 11.62 27.60 -19.96
N LEU A 46 11.25 28.22 -21.10
CA LEU A 46 10.10 27.79 -21.90
C LEU A 46 10.29 26.36 -22.43
N ALA A 47 11.44 26.07 -23.01
CA ALA A 47 11.75 24.74 -23.52
C ALA A 47 11.75 23.68 -22.39
N ALA A 48 12.34 23.99 -21.24
CA ALA A 48 12.32 23.13 -20.08
C ALA A 48 10.89 22.91 -19.56
N GLY A 49 10.05 23.93 -19.57
CA GLY A 49 8.63 23.83 -19.23
C GLY A 49 7.87 22.89 -20.16
N VAL A 50 8.05 23.02 -21.47
CA VAL A 50 7.45 22.15 -22.49
C VAL A 50 7.90 20.70 -22.31
N VAL A 51 9.22 20.47 -22.16
CA VAL A 51 9.76 19.12 -21.95
C VAL A 51 9.19 18.50 -20.67
N THR A 52 9.14 19.26 -19.58
CA THR A 52 8.58 18.75 -18.30
C THR A 52 7.09 18.42 -18.44
N TRP A 53 6.34 19.26 -19.14
CA TRP A 53 4.91 19.04 -19.39
C TRP A 53 4.67 17.80 -20.25
N VAL A 54 5.40 17.64 -21.35
CA VAL A 54 5.31 16.47 -22.23
C VAL A 54 5.68 15.19 -21.49
N LEU A 55 6.82 15.18 -20.79
CA LEU A 55 7.24 14.02 -20.01
C LEU A 55 6.27 13.69 -18.87
N GLY A 56 5.65 14.71 -18.27
CA GLY A 56 4.60 14.52 -17.26
C GLY A 56 3.35 13.85 -17.85
N ARG A 57 3.01 14.13 -19.12
CA ARG A 57 1.91 13.47 -19.84
C ARG A 57 2.23 12.06 -20.26
N LEU A 58 3.49 11.80 -20.60
CA LEU A 58 3.96 10.48 -21.07
C LEU A 58 4.30 9.52 -19.92
N ARG A 59 4.52 10.05 -18.69
CA ARG A 59 4.74 9.19 -17.53
C ARG A 59 3.44 8.47 -17.21
N PRO A 60 3.45 7.11 -17.12
CA PRO A 60 2.33 6.40 -16.55
C PRO A 60 2.07 6.99 -15.17
N GLN A 61 0.81 7.24 -14.84
CA GLN A 61 0.37 7.69 -13.52
C GLN A 61 0.65 6.53 -12.55
N VAL A 62 1.90 6.39 -12.13
CA VAL A 62 2.23 5.53 -11.00
C VAL A 62 1.62 6.22 -9.79
N PRO A 63 0.73 5.57 -9.05
CA PRO A 63 0.25 6.10 -7.78
C PRO A 63 1.46 6.57 -6.99
N GLN A 64 1.37 7.75 -6.36
CA GLN A 64 2.47 8.25 -5.52
C GLN A 64 2.58 7.32 -4.31
N LEU A 65 3.23 6.20 -4.52
CA LEU A 65 3.63 5.29 -3.47
C LEU A 65 4.65 6.05 -2.61
N GLY A 66 4.45 6.01 -1.28
CA GLY A 66 5.38 6.65 -0.35
C GLY A 66 6.81 6.12 -0.49
N ARG A 67 7.69 6.48 0.45
CA ARG A 67 9.10 6.03 0.44
C ARG A 67 9.25 4.51 0.53
N ALA A 68 8.23 3.83 1.06
CA ALA A 68 8.17 2.37 1.14
C ALA A 68 6.70 1.93 1.04
N TRP A 69 6.45 0.79 0.43
CA TRP A 69 5.14 0.18 0.32
C TRP A 69 5.25 -1.34 0.37
N VAL A 70 4.17 -1.99 0.77
CA VAL A 70 4.03 -3.44 0.69
C VAL A 70 3.18 -3.78 -0.53
N GLN A 71 3.70 -4.64 -1.38
CA GLN A 71 2.97 -5.16 -2.54
C GLN A 71 2.51 -6.58 -2.25
N LEU A 72 1.19 -6.80 -2.27
CA LEU A 72 0.61 -8.12 -2.14
C LEU A 72 0.43 -8.76 -3.50
N ASP A 73 1.07 -9.90 -3.70
CA ASP A 73 0.82 -10.74 -4.85
C ASP A 73 -0.36 -11.68 -4.55
N ARG A 74 -1.51 -11.37 -5.15
CA ARG A 74 -2.72 -12.18 -5.00
C ARG A 74 -2.53 -13.58 -5.55
N ALA A 75 -1.86 -13.73 -6.70
CA ALA A 75 -1.68 -15.05 -7.33
C ALA A 75 -0.82 -15.96 -6.46
N ALA A 76 0.23 -15.42 -5.84
CA ALA A 76 1.06 -16.16 -4.88
C ALA A 76 0.26 -16.58 -3.65
N LEU A 77 -0.60 -15.70 -3.09
CA LEU A 77 -1.46 -16.07 -1.95
C LEU A 77 -2.43 -17.19 -2.31
N VAL A 78 -3.09 -17.11 -3.45
CA VAL A 78 -4.02 -18.13 -3.95
C VAL A 78 -3.30 -19.47 -4.15
N HIS A 79 -2.13 -19.43 -4.80
CA HIS A 79 -1.28 -20.63 -4.98
C HIS A 79 -0.92 -21.26 -3.64
N ASN A 80 -0.48 -20.48 -2.67
CA ASN A 80 -0.10 -20.97 -1.34
C ASN A 80 -1.28 -21.61 -0.61
N VAL A 81 -2.49 -21.05 -0.70
CA VAL A 81 -3.70 -21.67 -0.14
C VAL A 81 -3.96 -23.02 -0.76
N ALA A 82 -3.90 -23.12 -2.10
CA ALA A 82 -4.11 -24.38 -2.80
C ALA A 82 -3.05 -25.43 -2.42
N ALA A 83 -1.78 -25.05 -2.38
CA ALA A 83 -0.69 -25.92 -1.98
C ALA A 83 -0.83 -26.43 -0.54
N LEU A 84 -1.16 -25.55 0.40
CA LEU A 84 -1.36 -25.94 1.80
C LEU A 84 -2.58 -26.85 1.96
N ARG A 85 -3.70 -26.56 1.28
CA ARG A 85 -4.88 -27.43 1.32
C ARG A 85 -4.61 -28.83 0.80
N ALA A 86 -3.79 -28.96 -0.22
CA ALA A 86 -3.42 -30.27 -0.78
C ALA A 86 -2.64 -31.15 0.21
N LEU A 87 -2.04 -30.54 1.23
CA LEU A 87 -1.31 -31.27 2.29
C LEU A 87 -2.20 -31.64 3.48
N LEU A 88 -3.41 -31.08 3.58
CA LEU A 88 -4.29 -31.33 4.72
C LEU A 88 -5.01 -32.68 4.56
N PRO A 89 -5.08 -33.47 5.62
CA PRO A 89 -5.89 -34.68 5.61
C PRO A 89 -7.39 -34.33 5.55
N PRO A 90 -8.24 -35.31 5.12
CA PRO A 90 -9.68 -35.11 5.10
C PRO A 90 -10.23 -34.62 6.44
N GLY A 91 -11.12 -33.62 6.42
CA GLY A 91 -11.71 -33.06 7.63
C GLY A 91 -10.90 -31.95 8.31
N CYS A 92 -9.63 -31.72 7.89
CA CYS A 92 -8.86 -30.60 8.40
C CYS A 92 -9.19 -29.27 7.69
N GLN A 93 -9.22 -28.20 8.47
CA GLN A 93 -9.49 -26.86 7.99
C GLN A 93 -8.25 -25.97 8.10
N LEU A 94 -7.98 -25.18 7.05
CA LEU A 94 -6.93 -24.21 7.08
C LEU A 94 -7.36 -22.98 7.91
N MET A 95 -6.56 -22.62 8.92
CA MET A 95 -6.79 -21.47 9.79
C MET A 95 -5.53 -20.58 9.84
N PRO A 96 -5.30 -19.74 8.83
CA PRO A 96 -4.11 -18.90 8.74
C PRO A 96 -4.06 -17.83 9.84
N ALA A 97 -2.85 -17.60 10.36
CA ALA A 97 -2.60 -16.53 11.32
C ALA A 97 -2.38 -15.21 10.59
N VAL A 98 -3.27 -14.23 10.85
CA VAL A 98 -3.21 -12.87 10.31
C VAL A 98 -2.98 -11.82 11.40
N LYS A 99 -2.41 -12.26 12.52
CA LYS A 99 -2.02 -11.40 13.65
C LYS A 99 -0.95 -10.39 13.25
N ALA A 100 -0.74 -9.35 14.08
CA ALA A 100 0.22 -8.28 13.83
C ALA A 100 0.08 -7.68 12.41
N ASP A 101 -1.17 -7.37 12.05
CA ASP A 101 -1.55 -6.86 10.72
C ASP A 101 -1.05 -7.76 9.56
N ALA A 102 -1.25 -9.09 9.70
CA ALA A 102 -0.69 -10.13 8.82
C ALA A 102 0.83 -9.99 8.67
N TYR A 103 1.53 -9.78 9.79
CA TYR A 103 2.98 -9.56 9.84
C TYR A 103 3.43 -8.37 8.97
N GLY A 104 2.63 -7.32 8.94
CA GLY A 104 2.88 -6.10 8.17
C GLY A 104 2.37 -6.11 6.72
N HIS A 105 1.73 -7.19 6.29
CA HIS A 105 1.15 -7.30 4.94
C HIS A 105 -0.26 -6.68 4.82
N GLY A 106 -0.87 -6.30 5.95
CA GLY A 106 -2.25 -5.84 6.00
C GLY A 106 -3.24 -6.97 6.25
N ALA A 107 -3.77 -7.09 7.48
CA ALA A 107 -4.64 -8.21 7.85
C ALA A 107 -5.94 -8.25 7.02
N LEU A 108 -6.57 -7.10 6.78
CA LEU A 108 -7.82 -7.05 6.02
C LEU A 108 -7.68 -7.43 4.54
N PRO A 109 -6.73 -6.87 3.76
CA PRO A 109 -6.55 -7.28 2.36
C PRO A 109 -6.17 -8.75 2.23
N VAL A 110 -5.27 -9.26 3.09
CA VAL A 110 -4.89 -10.68 3.12
C VAL A 110 -6.10 -11.55 3.44
N ALA A 111 -6.82 -11.28 4.54
CA ALA A 111 -7.97 -12.07 4.95
C ALA A 111 -9.10 -12.07 3.90
N ARG A 112 -9.33 -10.95 3.20
CA ARG A 112 -10.32 -10.89 2.11
C ARG A 112 -9.94 -11.76 0.92
N ILE A 113 -8.66 -11.76 0.52
CA ILE A 113 -8.18 -12.64 -0.56
C ILE A 113 -8.37 -14.11 -0.15
N LEU A 114 -7.94 -14.47 1.05
CA LEU A 114 -8.05 -15.83 1.57
C LEU A 114 -9.50 -16.28 1.72
N GLN A 115 -10.39 -15.41 2.21
CA GLN A 115 -11.82 -15.69 2.30
C GLN A 115 -12.46 -15.91 0.92
N GLY A 116 -12.02 -15.14 -0.11
CA GLY A 116 -12.44 -15.35 -1.50
C GLY A 116 -12.05 -16.72 -2.05
N GLU A 117 -10.97 -17.30 -1.53
CA GLU A 117 -10.51 -18.66 -1.84
C GLU A 117 -11.15 -19.72 -0.90
N GLY A 118 -12.20 -19.36 -0.15
CA GLY A 118 -12.95 -20.27 0.71
C GLY A 118 -12.25 -20.60 2.05
N VAL A 119 -11.30 -19.80 2.51
CA VAL A 119 -10.79 -19.89 3.89
C VAL A 119 -11.86 -19.27 4.81
N SER A 120 -12.33 -20.06 5.77
CA SER A 120 -13.43 -19.69 6.66
C SER A 120 -13.02 -19.55 8.13
N ALA A 121 -11.72 -19.63 8.42
CA ALA A 121 -11.19 -19.51 9.76
C ALA A 121 -9.87 -18.73 9.77
N PHE A 122 -9.62 -17.93 10.81
CA PHE A 122 -8.44 -17.08 10.94
C PHE A 122 -7.97 -17.03 12.40
N CYS A 123 -6.65 -16.89 12.62
CA CYS A 123 -6.10 -16.64 13.95
C CYS A 123 -5.57 -15.20 14.05
N VAL A 124 -5.83 -14.58 15.20
CA VAL A 124 -5.33 -13.27 15.59
C VAL A 124 -4.64 -13.31 16.96
N ALA A 125 -3.81 -12.30 17.27
CA ALA A 125 -3.12 -12.27 18.56
C ALA A 125 -4.03 -11.81 19.71
N CYS A 126 -4.92 -10.85 19.45
CA CYS A 126 -5.70 -10.20 20.51
C CYS A 126 -7.12 -9.80 20.05
N LEU A 127 -7.93 -9.42 21.02
CA LEU A 127 -9.32 -9.01 20.82
C LEU A 127 -9.49 -7.87 19.81
N SER A 128 -8.62 -6.85 19.86
CA SER A 128 -8.72 -5.69 18.96
C SER A 128 -8.53 -6.07 17.50
N GLU A 129 -7.61 -6.97 17.19
CA GLU A 129 -7.39 -7.50 15.83
C GLU A 129 -8.61 -8.28 15.34
N GLY A 130 -9.18 -9.14 16.20
CA GLY A 130 -10.41 -9.87 15.89
C GLY A 130 -11.59 -8.93 15.57
N ILE A 131 -11.75 -7.89 16.37
CA ILE A 131 -12.78 -6.85 16.13
C ILE A 131 -12.51 -6.11 14.82
N GLN A 132 -11.26 -5.80 14.50
CA GLN A 132 -10.88 -5.16 13.25
C GLN A 132 -11.29 -6.01 12.03
N LEU A 133 -11.00 -7.31 12.06
CA LEU A 133 -11.41 -8.24 11.01
C LEU A 133 -12.93 -8.28 10.86
N ARG A 134 -13.68 -8.39 11.97
CA ARG A 134 -15.15 -8.39 11.93
C ARG A 134 -15.73 -7.09 11.36
N LYS A 135 -15.21 -5.94 11.79
CA LYS A 135 -15.62 -4.63 11.23
C LYS A 135 -15.26 -4.52 9.75
N GLY A 136 -14.18 -5.17 9.31
CA GLY A 136 -13.78 -5.26 7.91
C GLY A 136 -14.59 -6.25 7.06
N GLY A 137 -15.60 -6.91 7.64
CA GLY A 137 -16.51 -7.83 6.95
C GLY A 137 -16.01 -9.28 6.85
N ILE A 138 -14.91 -9.64 7.54
CA ILE A 138 -14.44 -11.02 7.57
C ILE A 138 -15.42 -11.90 8.34
N ARG A 139 -15.83 -12.99 7.71
CA ARG A 139 -16.80 -13.98 8.23
C ARG A 139 -16.07 -15.25 8.66
N GLY A 140 -16.85 -16.22 9.19
CA GLY A 140 -16.31 -17.50 9.64
C GLY A 140 -15.71 -17.42 11.04
N GLU A 141 -14.84 -18.33 11.40
CA GLU A 141 -14.24 -18.40 12.72
C GLU A 141 -13.07 -17.41 12.83
N ILE A 142 -12.96 -16.73 13.98
CA ILE A 142 -11.80 -15.90 14.30
C ILE A 142 -11.37 -16.28 15.71
N LEU A 143 -10.22 -16.95 15.81
CA LEU A 143 -9.63 -17.42 17.05
C LEU A 143 -8.61 -16.41 17.57
N ILE A 144 -8.79 -15.98 18.81
CA ILE A 144 -7.84 -15.17 19.55
C ILE A 144 -6.84 -16.10 20.24
N LEU A 145 -5.56 -15.99 19.88
CA LEU A 145 -4.48 -16.82 20.40
C LEU A 145 -4.02 -16.39 21.80
N GLY A 146 -4.13 -15.10 22.10
CA GLY A 146 -3.70 -14.51 23.37
C GLY A 146 -4.82 -14.43 24.41
N TYR A 147 -4.46 -13.91 25.59
CA TYR A 147 -5.38 -13.68 26.70
C TYR A 147 -6.30 -12.48 26.44
N THR A 148 -7.58 -12.61 26.84
CA THR A 148 -8.54 -11.50 26.87
C THR A 148 -9.02 -11.31 28.32
N HIS A 149 -8.93 -10.07 28.82
CA HIS A 149 -9.33 -9.75 30.19
C HIS A 149 -10.85 -10.00 30.40
N PRO A 150 -11.30 -10.50 31.57
CA PRO A 150 -12.72 -10.81 31.84
C PRO A 150 -13.70 -9.66 31.55
N ASP A 151 -13.32 -8.42 31.81
CA ASP A 151 -14.15 -7.23 31.52
C ASP A 151 -14.48 -7.10 30.02
N GLN A 152 -13.71 -7.75 29.17
CA GLN A 152 -13.88 -7.70 27.70
C GLN A 152 -14.62 -8.91 27.14
N PHE A 153 -15.03 -9.89 27.95
CA PHE A 153 -15.81 -11.04 27.50
C PHE A 153 -17.11 -10.67 26.78
N PRO A 154 -17.83 -9.60 27.15
CA PRO A 154 -18.98 -9.13 26.37
C PRO A 154 -18.65 -8.83 24.90
N LEU A 155 -17.42 -8.39 24.59
CA LEU A 155 -16.96 -8.10 23.23
C LEU A 155 -16.67 -9.38 22.45
N LEU A 156 -16.10 -10.41 23.08
CA LEU A 156 -15.95 -11.74 22.45
C LEU A 156 -17.28 -12.24 21.90
N ARG A 157 -18.31 -12.20 22.73
CA ARG A 157 -19.68 -12.60 22.36
C ARG A 157 -20.27 -11.70 21.27
N ARG A 158 -20.18 -10.37 21.45
CA ARG A 158 -20.72 -9.38 20.50
C ARG A 158 -20.17 -9.57 19.10
N TYR A 159 -18.86 -9.81 18.99
CA TYR A 159 -18.17 -9.97 17.73
C TYR A 159 -18.02 -11.42 17.27
N ARG A 160 -18.60 -12.38 18.03
CA ARG A 160 -18.54 -13.83 17.74
C ARG A 160 -17.09 -14.28 17.50
N LEU A 161 -16.23 -14.00 18.48
CA LEU A 161 -14.82 -14.38 18.45
C LEU A 161 -14.60 -15.60 19.35
N SER A 162 -13.76 -16.51 18.90
CA SER A 162 -13.34 -17.67 19.68
C SER A 162 -12.11 -17.31 20.52
N GLN A 163 -12.07 -17.78 21.77
CA GLN A 163 -11.01 -17.47 22.71
C GLN A 163 -10.21 -18.71 23.06
N THR A 164 -8.89 -18.63 22.94
CA THR A 164 -8.00 -19.69 23.42
C THR A 164 -8.02 -19.74 24.94
N VAL A 165 -8.22 -20.93 25.50
CA VAL A 165 -8.12 -21.18 26.94
C VAL A 165 -6.66 -21.43 27.29
N VAL A 166 -6.05 -20.48 27.98
CA VAL A 166 -4.60 -20.50 28.27
C VAL A 166 -4.25 -21.34 29.50
N ASP A 167 -5.16 -21.46 30.46
CA ASP A 167 -5.02 -22.29 31.66
C ASP A 167 -6.36 -22.62 32.32
N ALA A 168 -6.33 -23.47 33.34
CA ALA A 168 -7.52 -23.90 34.08
C ALA A 168 -8.16 -22.76 34.89
N ALA A 169 -7.39 -21.78 35.37
CA ALA A 169 -7.92 -20.64 36.08
C ALA A 169 -8.71 -19.72 35.13
N TYR A 170 -8.17 -19.51 33.96
CA TYR A 170 -8.85 -18.74 32.90
C TYR A 170 -10.10 -19.46 32.38
N ALA A 171 -10.06 -20.78 32.25
CA ALA A 171 -11.24 -21.58 31.94
C ALA A 171 -12.38 -21.33 32.92
N ARG A 172 -12.08 -21.31 34.24
CA ARG A 172 -13.07 -21.00 35.28
C ARG A 172 -13.63 -19.57 35.16
N GLN A 173 -12.82 -18.58 34.80
CA GLN A 173 -13.28 -17.22 34.57
C GLN A 173 -14.24 -17.14 33.37
N LEU A 174 -13.91 -17.81 32.26
CA LEU A 174 -14.78 -17.90 31.07
C LEU A 174 -16.12 -18.57 31.42
N ALA A 175 -16.08 -19.68 32.19
CA ALA A 175 -17.28 -20.38 32.65
C ALA A 175 -18.13 -19.49 33.59
N ALA A 176 -17.49 -18.76 34.50
CA ALA A 176 -18.18 -17.86 35.44
C ALA A 176 -18.88 -16.67 34.76
N TYR A 177 -18.53 -16.36 33.52
CA TYR A 177 -19.22 -15.31 32.76
C TYR A 177 -20.70 -15.63 32.52
N GLY A 178 -21.10 -16.92 32.58
CA GLY A 178 -22.48 -17.37 32.58
C GLY A 178 -23.26 -17.15 31.28
N ARG A 179 -22.58 -16.84 30.17
CA ARG A 179 -23.15 -16.66 28.82
C ARG A 179 -22.33 -17.44 27.79
N PRO A 180 -22.95 -17.96 26.72
CA PRO A 180 -22.22 -18.72 25.71
C PRO A 180 -21.09 -17.90 25.09
N LEU A 181 -19.88 -18.46 25.15
CA LEU A 181 -18.68 -18.02 24.46
C LEU A 181 -18.15 -19.18 23.60
N SER A 182 -17.54 -18.86 22.47
CA SER A 182 -16.78 -19.82 21.69
C SER A 182 -15.36 -19.92 22.27
N VAL A 183 -14.91 -21.11 22.57
CA VAL A 183 -13.57 -21.39 23.10
C VAL A 183 -12.92 -22.51 22.32
#